data_927a2943a9a9edce90066d0123330d1f
#
_entry.id   927a2943a9a9edce90066d0123330d1f
#
_cell.length_a   1.000
_cell.length_b   1.000
_cell.length_c   1.000
_cell.angle_alpha   90.00
_cell.angle_beta   90.00
_cell.angle_gamma   90.00
#
_symmetry.space_group_name_H-M   'P 1'
#
loop_
_entity.id
_entity.type
_entity.pdbx_description
1 polymer ?
#
loop_
_entity_poly.entity_id
_entity_poly.type
_entity_poly.pdbx_seq_one_letter_code
_entity_poly.pdbx_strand_id
1 'polypeptide(L)'
;MTLLGHRIIRSAVIGFVGTVAVAGGVAVFGQAIAGHNSNAPVNYAADRIELQDRQNRVVLSGNVRIDQAGLTLNAARTLVDYSDGGSLSIQRIMATGGVTVARGNERARGNVAVYDFNRRIITMAGDVRLNRGGDTLNGGRLVIDLRTGVSSVDGRASGSSSVTGSQGGSGGRVTGTFSVPKN
;
A
#
# COMPACT_ATOMS: atom_id res chain seq x y z
N MET A 1 -42.00 -64.11 41.55
CA MET A 1 -41.04 -64.99 40.89
C MET A 1 -40.06 -64.12 40.12
N THR A 2 -38.83 -64.03 40.68
CA THR A 2 -37.54 -63.92 40.01
C THR A 2 -37.25 -62.66 39.24
N LEU A 3 -36.16 -62.01 39.32
CA LEU A 3 -34.81 -61.96 39.90
C LEU A 3 -34.26 -60.58 39.48
N LEU A 4 -33.84 -59.78 40.34
CA LEU A 4 -32.50 -59.34 40.71
C LEU A 4 -31.52 -59.22 39.54
N GLY A 5 -31.11 -58.04 39.19
CA GLY A 5 -30.01 -57.70 38.33
C GLY A 5 -29.32 -56.39 38.71
N HIS A 6 -28.39 -56.48 39.61
CA HIS A 6 -27.46 -55.39 39.95
C HIS A 6 -26.58 -55.07 38.74
N ARG A 7 -26.56 -53.80 38.36
CA ARG A 7 -25.51 -53.29 37.46
C ARG A 7 -24.81 -52.07 38.06
N ILE A 8 -23.56 -52.35 38.33
CA ILE A 8 -22.55 -51.51 38.88
C ILE A 8 -22.37 -50.23 38.01
N ILE A 9 -22.51 -49.07 38.65
CA ILE A 9 -22.17 -47.76 38.07
C ILE A 9 -20.66 -47.63 38.13
N ARG A 10 -20.00 -47.67 36.97
CA ARG A 10 -18.60 -47.27 36.83
C ARG A 10 -18.58 -45.79 36.48
N SER A 11 -18.16 -44.96 37.42
CA SER A 11 -17.86 -43.54 37.23
C SER A 11 -16.66 -43.38 36.33
N ALA A 12 -16.86 -42.90 35.10
CA ALA A 12 -15.78 -42.42 34.25
C ALA A 12 -15.62 -40.92 34.49
N VAL A 13 -14.57 -40.56 35.20
CA VAL A 13 -14.07 -39.18 35.29
C VAL A 13 -13.41 -38.86 33.99
N ILE A 14 -14.05 -38.11 33.12
CA ILE A 14 -13.46 -37.52 31.91
C ILE A 14 -12.83 -36.22 32.31
N GLY A 15 -11.51 -36.23 32.42
CA GLY A 15 -10.72 -35.01 32.61
C GLY A 15 -10.85 -34.10 31.37
N PHE A 16 -11.43 -32.94 31.56
CA PHE A 16 -11.51 -31.86 30.57
C PHE A 16 -10.18 -31.14 30.54
N VAL A 17 -9.28 -31.57 29.64
CA VAL A 17 -8.06 -30.79 29.31
C VAL A 17 -8.49 -29.60 28.49
N GLY A 18 -8.63 -28.46 29.15
CA GLY A 18 -8.84 -27.17 28.49
C GLY A 18 -7.61 -26.79 27.69
N THR A 19 -7.69 -26.97 26.38
CA THR A 19 -6.70 -26.39 25.45
C THR A 19 -6.99 -24.88 25.37
N VAL A 20 -6.16 -24.09 26.07
CA VAL A 20 -6.11 -22.65 25.89
C VAL A 20 -5.47 -22.40 24.52
N ALA A 21 -6.29 -22.17 23.51
CA ALA A 21 -5.85 -21.66 22.23
C ALA A 21 -5.45 -20.19 22.46
N VAL A 22 -4.14 -19.92 22.61
CA VAL A 22 -3.59 -18.59 22.48
C VAL A 22 -3.74 -18.19 21.01
N ALA A 23 -4.83 -17.50 20.69
CA ALA A 23 -4.98 -16.79 19.43
C ALA A 23 -3.99 -15.62 19.45
N GLY A 24 -2.74 -15.90 19.07
CA GLY A 24 -1.76 -14.87 18.74
C GLY A 24 -2.33 -14.07 17.57
N GLY A 25 -2.86 -12.89 17.86
CA GLY A 25 -3.26 -11.94 16.83
C GLY A 25 -2.03 -11.55 16.02
N VAL A 26 -1.86 -12.16 14.85
CA VAL A 26 -0.99 -11.61 13.81
C VAL A 26 -1.62 -10.28 13.42
N ALA A 27 -1.00 -9.18 13.89
CA ALA A 27 -1.32 -7.85 13.40
C ALA A 27 -1.03 -7.86 11.89
N VAL A 28 -2.09 -7.93 11.08
CA VAL A 28 -1.99 -7.85 9.62
C VAL A 28 -1.63 -6.39 9.31
N PHE A 29 -0.35 -6.11 9.20
CA PHE A 29 0.16 -4.84 8.70
C PHE A 29 -0.15 -4.75 7.21
N GLY A 30 -1.29 -4.21 6.82
CA GLY A 30 -1.59 -4.15 5.39
C GLY A 30 -2.92 -3.54 4.98
N GLN A 31 -3.65 -2.81 5.80
CA GLN A 31 -5.05 -2.50 5.46
C GLN A 31 -5.42 -1.01 5.31
N ALA A 32 -4.53 -0.05 5.32
CA ALA A 32 -4.97 1.33 5.32
C ALA A 32 -5.25 1.89 3.91
N ILE A 33 -4.55 1.42 2.88
CA ILE A 33 -4.92 1.72 1.49
C ILE A 33 -5.83 0.60 0.92
N ALA A 34 -6.06 -0.47 1.67
CA ALA A 34 -7.01 -1.53 1.35
C ALA A 34 -8.44 -0.99 1.20
N GLY A 35 -9.18 -1.55 0.24
CA GLY A 35 -10.55 -1.10 -0.04
C GLY A 35 -10.64 0.23 -0.77
N HIS A 36 -9.55 0.68 -1.43
CA HIS A 36 -9.59 1.83 -2.32
C HIS A 36 -10.48 1.56 -3.54
N ASN A 37 -11.43 2.44 -3.80
CA ASN A 37 -12.27 2.35 -5.01
C ASN A 37 -11.52 2.95 -6.20
N SER A 38 -10.76 2.13 -6.92
CA SER A 38 -10.02 2.52 -8.12
C SER A 38 -10.93 2.86 -9.33
N ASN A 39 -12.23 2.60 -9.24
CA ASN A 39 -13.20 2.96 -10.27
C ASN A 39 -13.89 4.32 -10.01
N ALA A 40 -13.60 4.95 -8.86
CA ALA A 40 -14.12 6.28 -8.55
C ALA A 40 -13.55 7.32 -9.51
N PRO A 41 -14.26 8.42 -9.78
CA PRO A 41 -13.75 9.52 -10.56
C PRO A 41 -12.42 10.07 -9.99
N VAL A 42 -11.52 10.43 -10.89
CA VAL A 42 -10.25 11.10 -10.58
C VAL A 42 -10.43 12.60 -10.73
N ASN A 43 -10.24 13.35 -9.65
CA ASN A 43 -10.23 14.80 -9.67
C ASN A 43 -8.79 15.29 -9.64
N TYR A 44 -8.49 16.39 -10.32
CA TYR A 44 -7.14 16.95 -10.37
C TYR A 44 -7.17 18.48 -10.33
N ALA A 45 -6.08 19.05 -9.81
CA ALA A 45 -5.78 20.48 -9.84
C ALA A 45 -4.29 20.65 -10.10
N ALA A 46 -3.91 21.71 -10.82
CA ALA A 46 -2.53 22.06 -11.12
C ALA A 46 -2.46 23.53 -11.55
N ASP A 47 -1.27 24.13 -11.48
CA ASP A 47 -1.07 25.51 -11.97
C ASP A 47 -1.18 25.57 -13.50
N ARG A 48 -0.78 24.49 -14.20
CA ARG A 48 -0.82 24.37 -15.66
C ARG A 48 -1.26 22.98 -16.08
N ILE A 49 -2.13 22.93 -17.10
CA ILE A 49 -2.60 21.71 -17.76
C ILE A 49 -2.28 21.83 -19.25
N GLU A 50 -1.72 20.78 -19.84
CA GLU A 50 -1.41 20.67 -21.25
C GLU A 50 -2.00 19.35 -21.78
N LEU A 51 -2.85 19.42 -22.81
CA LEU A 51 -3.43 18.26 -23.47
C LEU A 51 -2.56 17.89 -24.68
N GLN A 52 -2.14 16.65 -24.75
CA GLN A 52 -1.35 16.08 -25.83
C GLN A 52 -2.16 14.98 -26.50
N ASP A 53 -3.17 15.36 -27.28
CA ASP A 53 -4.17 14.44 -27.87
C ASP A 53 -3.54 13.36 -28.73
N ARG A 54 -2.51 13.71 -29.52
CA ARG A 54 -1.81 12.73 -30.36
C ARG A 54 -1.12 11.62 -29.58
N GLN A 55 -0.77 11.87 -28.32
CA GLN A 55 -0.14 10.93 -27.42
C GLN A 55 -1.11 10.31 -26.43
N ASN A 56 -2.39 10.68 -26.48
CA ASN A 56 -3.39 10.32 -25.46
C ASN A 56 -2.90 10.60 -24.04
N ARG A 57 -2.41 11.83 -23.83
CA ARG A 57 -1.74 12.23 -22.59
C ARG A 57 -2.17 13.61 -22.13
N VAL A 58 -2.31 13.75 -20.80
CA VAL A 58 -2.43 15.04 -20.12
C VAL A 58 -1.19 15.27 -19.27
N VAL A 59 -0.63 16.46 -19.35
CA VAL A 59 0.50 16.90 -18.53
C VAL A 59 0.01 17.95 -17.54
N LEU A 60 0.16 17.66 -16.25
CA LEU A 60 -0.12 18.56 -15.15
C LEU A 60 1.21 19.08 -14.59
N SER A 61 1.33 20.37 -14.33
CA SER A 61 2.56 20.98 -13.82
C SER A 61 2.26 22.06 -12.81
N GLY A 62 3.08 22.14 -11.76
CA GLY A 62 2.98 23.08 -10.65
C GLY A 62 1.86 22.70 -9.67
N ASN A 63 2.20 22.53 -8.41
CA ASN A 63 1.27 22.24 -7.31
C ASN A 63 0.21 21.18 -7.64
N VAL A 64 0.63 20.13 -8.35
CA VAL A 64 -0.31 19.10 -8.80
C VAL A 64 -0.91 18.36 -7.61
N ARG A 65 -2.23 18.28 -7.59
CA ARG A 65 -3.02 17.50 -6.65
C ARG A 65 -3.99 16.62 -7.42
N ILE A 66 -4.03 15.34 -7.08
CA ILE A 66 -4.95 14.35 -7.63
C ILE A 66 -5.65 13.65 -6.47
N ASP A 67 -6.98 13.59 -6.53
CA ASP A 67 -7.82 12.96 -5.52
C ASP A 67 -8.70 11.87 -6.15
N GLN A 68 -8.73 10.68 -5.53
CA GLN A 68 -9.62 9.59 -5.92
C GLN A 68 -10.06 8.81 -4.67
N ALA A 69 -11.35 8.79 -4.36
CA ALA A 69 -11.93 8.01 -3.26
C ALA A 69 -11.15 8.11 -1.93
N GLY A 70 -10.72 9.32 -1.56
CA GLY A 70 -9.97 9.59 -0.34
C GLY A 70 -8.46 9.32 -0.43
N LEU A 71 -7.96 8.82 -1.56
CA LEU A 71 -6.54 8.81 -1.88
C LEU A 71 -6.16 10.17 -2.48
N THR A 72 -5.15 10.82 -1.92
CA THR A 72 -4.60 12.08 -2.44
C THR A 72 -3.16 11.87 -2.86
N LEU A 73 -2.83 12.31 -4.08
CA LEU A 73 -1.47 12.39 -4.60
C LEU A 73 -1.10 13.85 -4.82
N ASN A 74 0.06 14.28 -4.32
CA ASN A 74 0.64 15.59 -4.61
C ASN A 74 2.02 15.42 -5.25
N ALA A 75 2.35 16.28 -6.23
CA ALA A 75 3.62 16.25 -6.96
C ALA A 75 3.91 17.60 -7.63
N ALA A 76 5.14 17.83 -8.07
CA ALA A 76 5.45 19.00 -8.90
C ALA A 76 4.97 18.83 -10.34
N ARG A 77 5.00 17.60 -10.87
CA ARG A 77 4.59 17.28 -12.24
C ARG A 77 3.94 15.91 -12.30
N THR A 78 2.92 15.78 -13.17
CA THR A 78 2.23 14.51 -13.40
C THR A 78 1.91 14.34 -14.87
N LEU A 79 2.13 13.13 -15.39
CA LEU A 79 1.69 12.67 -16.70
C LEU A 79 0.54 11.71 -16.49
N VAL A 80 -0.57 11.94 -17.19
CA VAL A 80 -1.75 11.08 -17.18
C VAL A 80 -1.92 10.48 -18.57
N ASP A 81 -1.64 9.18 -18.72
CA ASP A 81 -1.88 8.46 -19.95
C ASP A 81 -3.30 7.89 -19.92
N TYR A 82 -4.05 8.08 -21.01
CA TYR A 82 -5.41 7.59 -21.17
C TYR A 82 -5.60 6.84 -22.50
N SER A 83 -6.67 6.08 -22.60
CA SER A 83 -7.14 5.52 -23.86
C SER A 83 -8.46 6.17 -24.25
N ASP A 84 -8.66 6.34 -25.57
CA ASP A 84 -9.88 6.90 -26.16
C ASP A 84 -10.52 5.84 -27.09
N GLY A 85 -10.96 4.74 -26.50
CA GLY A 85 -11.63 3.63 -27.20
C GLY A 85 -13.15 3.67 -27.10
N GLY A 86 -13.77 4.87 -27.29
CA GLY A 86 -15.22 5.07 -27.16
C GLY A 86 -15.64 5.65 -25.79
N SER A 87 -14.81 5.55 -24.79
CA SER A 87 -14.89 6.30 -23.52
C SER A 87 -13.48 6.57 -23.02
N LEU A 88 -13.23 7.79 -22.57
CA LEU A 88 -11.94 8.19 -22.02
C LEU A 88 -11.66 7.40 -20.73
N SER A 89 -10.58 6.61 -20.73
CA SER A 89 -10.18 5.77 -19.60
C SER A 89 -8.73 6.02 -19.21
N ILE A 90 -8.48 6.41 -17.96
CA ILE A 90 -7.12 6.59 -17.44
C ILE A 90 -6.45 5.23 -17.34
N GLN A 91 -5.25 5.11 -17.94
CA GLN A 91 -4.44 3.89 -17.90
C GLN A 91 -3.33 3.98 -16.84
N ARG A 92 -2.68 5.14 -16.75
CA ARG A 92 -1.54 5.35 -15.87
C ARG A 92 -1.39 6.81 -15.46
N ILE A 93 -0.99 7.00 -14.22
CA ILE A 93 -0.52 8.29 -13.72
C ILE A 93 0.94 8.13 -13.30
N MET A 94 1.84 8.98 -13.83
CA MET A 94 3.23 9.06 -13.44
C MET A 94 3.48 10.43 -12.82
N ALA A 95 3.86 10.46 -11.54
CA ALA A 95 4.12 11.68 -10.79
C ALA A 95 5.60 11.79 -10.43
N THR A 96 6.16 13.00 -10.49
CA THR A 96 7.56 13.31 -10.21
C THR A 96 7.71 14.62 -9.45
N GLY A 97 8.89 14.79 -8.79
CA GLY A 97 9.21 16.03 -8.09
C GLY A 97 8.64 16.10 -6.68
N GLY A 98 9.08 15.17 -5.82
CA GLY A 98 8.67 15.16 -4.40
C GLY A 98 7.24 14.69 -4.22
N VAL A 99 7.00 13.44 -4.60
CA VAL A 99 5.65 12.84 -4.57
C VAL A 99 5.25 12.47 -3.16
N THR A 100 4.01 12.81 -2.81
CA THR A 100 3.34 12.34 -1.59
C THR A 100 2.04 11.66 -1.96
N VAL A 101 1.80 10.47 -1.44
CA VAL A 101 0.52 9.73 -1.52
C VAL A 101 -0.01 9.57 -0.11
N ALA A 102 -1.25 9.94 0.12
CA ALA A 102 -1.87 9.89 1.44
C ALA A 102 -3.30 9.34 1.36
N ARG A 103 -3.70 8.58 2.39
CA ARG A 103 -5.08 8.15 2.62
C ARG A 103 -5.30 7.91 4.11
N GLY A 104 -6.30 8.56 4.68
CA GLY A 104 -6.54 8.49 6.13
C GLY A 104 -5.32 8.92 6.93
N ASN A 105 -4.85 8.06 7.82
CA ASN A 105 -3.66 8.27 8.67
C ASN A 105 -2.35 7.73 8.06
N GLU A 106 -2.38 7.29 6.80
CA GLU A 106 -1.21 6.80 6.08
C GLU A 106 -0.69 7.82 5.10
N ARG A 107 0.63 7.93 5.04
CA ARG A 107 1.33 8.80 4.11
C ARG A 107 2.61 8.15 3.63
N ALA A 108 2.74 8.05 2.31
CA ALA A 108 3.97 7.64 1.65
C ALA A 108 4.60 8.85 0.93
N ARG A 109 5.93 8.94 0.93
CA ARG A 109 6.71 9.93 0.19
C ARG A 109 7.74 9.22 -0.65
N GLY A 110 8.12 9.84 -1.78
CA GLY A 110 9.17 9.36 -2.66
C GLY A 110 9.47 10.39 -3.75
N ASN A 111 10.47 10.13 -4.58
CA ASN A 111 10.83 11.05 -5.67
C ASN A 111 9.89 10.90 -6.86
N VAL A 112 9.46 9.67 -7.12
CA VAL A 112 8.60 9.29 -8.24
C VAL A 112 7.49 8.36 -7.74
N ALA A 113 6.30 8.47 -8.32
CA ALA A 113 5.23 7.47 -8.16
C ALA A 113 4.60 7.14 -9.51
N VAL A 114 4.21 5.88 -9.67
CA VAL A 114 3.44 5.39 -10.82
C VAL A 114 2.21 4.68 -10.28
N TYR A 115 1.03 5.13 -10.70
CA TYR A 115 -0.22 4.43 -10.47
C TYR A 115 -0.69 3.79 -11.77
N ASP A 116 -0.67 2.46 -11.81
CA ASP A 116 -1.21 1.64 -12.90
C ASP A 116 -2.66 1.27 -12.58
N PHE A 117 -3.61 1.85 -13.31
CA PHE A 117 -5.05 1.65 -13.08
C PHE A 117 -5.51 0.25 -13.49
N ASN A 118 -4.90 -0.34 -14.52
CA ASN A 118 -5.25 -1.68 -14.97
C ASN A 118 -4.88 -2.75 -13.95
N ARG A 119 -3.70 -2.59 -13.33
CA ARG A 119 -3.20 -3.49 -12.28
C ARG A 119 -3.68 -3.12 -10.88
N ARG A 120 -4.11 -1.88 -10.69
CA ARG A 120 -4.45 -1.27 -9.40
C ARG A 120 -3.25 -1.28 -8.44
N ILE A 121 -2.08 -0.93 -8.97
CA ILE A 121 -0.83 -0.91 -8.24
C ILE A 121 -0.26 0.51 -8.23
N ILE A 122 0.14 0.98 -7.04
CA ILE A 122 0.97 2.17 -6.90
C ILE A 122 2.40 1.72 -6.60
N THR A 123 3.35 2.19 -7.39
CA THR A 123 4.78 2.00 -7.14
C THR A 123 5.42 3.36 -6.87
N MET A 124 6.15 3.47 -5.78
CA MET A 124 6.96 4.66 -5.47
C MET A 124 8.43 4.29 -5.41
N ALA A 125 9.31 5.21 -5.81
CA ALA A 125 10.75 5.01 -5.81
C ALA A 125 11.50 6.29 -5.45
N GLY A 126 12.73 6.10 -4.92
CA GLY A 126 13.65 7.15 -4.49
C GLY A 126 13.29 7.72 -3.13
N ASP A 127 14.13 7.44 -2.14
CA ASP A 127 14.02 7.94 -0.75
C ASP A 127 12.62 7.73 -0.15
N VAL A 128 12.12 6.50 -0.32
CA VAL A 128 10.76 6.18 0.10
C VAL A 128 10.65 6.15 1.61
N ARG A 129 9.62 6.84 2.12
CA ARG A 129 9.21 6.80 3.52
C ARG A 129 7.71 6.57 3.61
N LEU A 130 7.32 5.52 4.32
CA LEU A 130 5.92 5.21 4.66
C LEU A 130 5.70 5.46 6.15
N ASN A 131 4.72 6.30 6.47
CA ASN A 131 4.24 6.53 7.83
C ASN A 131 2.81 6.01 7.96
N ARG A 132 2.55 5.27 9.05
CA ARG A 132 1.22 4.77 9.40
C ARG A 132 1.01 4.94 10.90
N GLY A 133 0.14 5.85 11.30
CA GLY A 133 -0.03 6.16 12.74
C GLY A 133 1.30 6.60 13.37
N GLY A 134 1.83 5.79 14.29
CA GLY A 134 3.14 6.01 14.91
C GLY A 134 4.31 5.29 14.24
N ASP A 135 4.04 4.46 13.24
CA ASP A 135 5.04 3.59 12.62
C ASP A 135 5.67 4.26 11.40
N THR A 136 6.94 3.96 11.17
CA THR A 136 7.71 4.47 10.03
C THR A 136 8.50 3.36 9.38
N LEU A 137 8.45 3.29 8.03
CA LEU A 137 9.29 2.42 7.20
C LEU A 137 10.04 3.29 6.18
N ASN A 138 11.33 3.02 6.02
CA ASN A 138 12.18 3.69 5.02
C ASN A 138 12.77 2.64 4.09
N GLY A 139 12.84 2.96 2.79
CA GLY A 139 13.40 2.08 1.77
C GLY A 139 13.65 2.80 0.46
N GLY A 140 14.08 2.07 -0.56
CA GLY A 140 14.31 2.61 -1.90
C GLY A 140 13.07 2.52 -2.80
N ARG A 141 12.18 1.56 -2.54
CA ARG A 141 10.97 1.31 -3.33
C ARG A 141 9.83 0.86 -2.44
N LEU A 142 8.62 1.32 -2.74
CA LEU A 142 7.36 0.89 -2.14
C LEU A 142 6.42 0.45 -3.26
N VAL A 143 5.79 -0.70 -3.09
CA VAL A 143 4.72 -1.20 -3.97
C VAL A 143 3.47 -1.39 -3.12
N ILE A 144 2.35 -0.84 -3.57
CA ILE A 144 1.05 -0.95 -2.91
C ILE A 144 0.07 -1.60 -3.89
N ASP A 145 -0.44 -2.76 -3.56
CA ASP A 145 -1.54 -3.40 -4.28
C ASP A 145 -2.87 -2.91 -3.67
N LEU A 146 -3.60 -2.06 -4.40
CA LEU A 146 -4.85 -1.46 -3.93
C LEU A 146 -6.01 -2.47 -3.86
N ARG A 147 -5.89 -3.58 -4.56
CA ARG A 147 -6.90 -4.64 -4.57
C ARG A 147 -6.80 -5.51 -3.31
N THR A 148 -5.57 -5.89 -2.94
CA THR A 148 -5.32 -6.77 -1.78
C THR A 148 -5.01 -5.97 -0.51
N GLY A 149 -4.62 -4.71 -0.64
CA GLY A 149 -4.15 -3.86 0.45
C GLY A 149 -2.73 -4.18 0.93
N VAL A 150 -2.02 -5.07 0.23
CA VAL A 150 -0.65 -5.42 0.58
C VAL A 150 0.31 -4.31 0.16
N SER A 151 1.17 -3.91 1.07
CA SER A 151 2.25 -2.96 0.82
C SER A 151 3.60 -3.64 1.08
N SER A 152 4.52 -3.53 0.12
CA SER A 152 5.87 -4.07 0.19
C SER A 152 6.89 -2.95 0.06
N VAL A 153 7.87 -2.93 0.95
CA VAL A 153 8.98 -1.95 0.92
C VAL A 153 10.28 -2.71 0.67
N ASP A 154 11.02 -2.29 -0.36
CA ASP A 154 12.32 -2.84 -0.71
C ASP A 154 13.42 -1.83 -0.39
N GLY A 155 14.57 -2.30 0.06
CA GLY A 155 15.71 -1.44 0.41
C GLY A 155 16.37 -0.79 -0.80
N ARG A 156 16.28 -1.40 -1.99
CA ARG A 156 16.83 -0.87 -3.26
C ARG A 156 15.72 -0.53 -4.23
N ALA A 157 15.85 0.60 -4.93
CA ALA A 157 15.06 0.83 -6.13
C ALA A 157 15.58 -0.10 -7.23
N SER A 158 14.82 -1.12 -7.62
CA SER A 158 15.17 -1.97 -8.76
C SER A 158 15.19 -1.12 -10.02
N GLY A 159 16.37 -0.91 -10.61
CA GLY A 159 16.52 -0.13 -11.84
C GLY A 159 17.79 0.73 -11.93
N SER A 160 18.57 0.87 -10.88
CA SER A 160 19.90 1.46 -10.99
C SER A 160 20.87 0.42 -11.52
N SER A 161 21.17 0.48 -12.83
CA SER A 161 22.39 -0.10 -13.35
C SER A 161 23.55 0.46 -12.52
N SER A 162 24.28 -0.42 -11.87
CA SER A 162 25.53 -0.13 -11.18
C SER A 162 26.60 0.21 -12.21
N VAL A 163 26.63 1.45 -12.68
CA VAL A 163 27.77 2.07 -13.37
C VAL A 163 28.00 3.41 -12.70
N THR A 164 28.74 3.39 -11.69
CA THR A 164 29.75 4.31 -11.15
C THR A 164 29.82 4.13 -9.65
N GLY A 165 30.98 3.74 -9.16
CA GLY A 165 31.28 3.67 -7.76
C GLY A 165 31.14 5.05 -7.11
N SER A 166 30.12 5.18 -6.29
CA SER A 166 30.05 6.17 -5.23
C SER A 166 29.68 5.43 -3.96
N GLN A 167 30.69 5.18 -3.17
CA GLN A 167 30.54 4.75 -1.78
C GLN A 167 29.90 5.92 -1.02
N GLY A 168 28.74 5.69 -0.41
CA GLY A 168 28.14 6.66 0.49
C GLY A 168 26.62 6.66 0.47
N GLY A 169 26.01 5.54 0.84
CA GLY A 169 24.58 5.47 1.14
C GLY A 169 24.28 4.16 1.80
N SER A 170 23.59 4.13 2.91
CA SER A 170 23.19 2.93 3.67
C SER A 170 22.53 1.91 2.75
N GLY A 171 23.35 0.99 2.25
CA GLY A 171 23.05 0.15 1.11
C GLY A 171 21.85 -0.75 1.33
N GLY A 172 20.78 -0.50 0.61
CA GLY A 172 19.79 -1.49 0.22
C GLY A 172 19.03 -2.20 1.33
N ARG A 173 18.92 -1.63 2.54
CA ARG A 173 18.16 -2.19 3.66
C ARG A 173 16.89 -1.37 3.91
N VAL A 174 15.82 -2.05 4.24
CA VAL A 174 14.62 -1.41 4.82
C VAL A 174 14.88 -1.18 6.29
N THR A 175 14.55 0.02 6.78
CA THR A 175 14.62 0.38 8.20
C THR A 175 13.26 0.91 8.64
N GLY A 176 12.93 0.74 9.91
CA GLY A 176 11.64 1.20 10.42
C GLY A 176 11.59 1.20 11.94
N THR A 177 10.56 1.87 12.45
CA THR A 177 10.19 1.89 13.86
C THR A 177 8.71 1.54 13.97
N PHE A 178 8.40 0.64 14.91
CA PHE A 178 7.03 0.28 15.24
C PHE A 178 6.73 0.68 16.68
N SER A 179 5.58 1.28 16.88
CA SER A 179 5.08 1.64 18.20
C SER A 179 4.54 0.40 18.91
N VAL A 180 4.98 0.15 20.13
CA VAL A 180 4.43 -0.92 20.95
C VAL A 180 3.40 -0.31 21.89
N PRO A 181 2.16 -0.84 21.99
CA PRO A 181 1.18 -0.38 22.95
C PRO A 181 1.75 -0.49 24.37
N LYS A 182 1.64 0.56 25.18
CA LYS A 182 1.93 0.49 26.61
C LYS A 182 0.68 -0.09 27.28
N ASN A 183 0.85 -1.24 27.91
CA ASN A 183 -0.17 -1.82 28.81
C ASN A 183 -0.29 -0.98 30.07
#